data_79f361101c7bac64d048469ff31a0841
#
_entry.id   79f361101c7bac64d048469ff31a0841
#
_cell.length_a   1.000
_cell.length_b   1.000
_cell.length_c   1.000
_cell.angle_alpha   90.00
_cell.angle_beta   90.00
_cell.angle_gamma   90.00
#
_symmetry.space_group_name_H-M   'P 1'
#
loop_
_entity.id
_entity.type
_entity.pdbx_description
1 polymer ?
#
loop_
_entity_poly.entity_id
_entity_poly.type
_entity_poly.pdbx_seq_one_letter_code
_entity_poly.pdbx_strand_id
1 'polypeptide(L)'
;MASSSFSRLYSLLKDEVRPRLPALIAVFGLASLTAIAQKGPILLVEPLLKRVLFPDPAGVAEEAPAEGAFAWILEAKRRATDALFGAPNEQLDTLHAVAVIVALIGGFALVAALSEYLFNWMSRRVAISMVIDMRTRLVRHLLGLSMRYHGERQFGDLMSRISSDVNTTLQSVNVILKDCTQLPFLVLGSLAAAFITAPMPTLSIVLALPLIALPIAVLGRRVRKRSKKSLTSLGASVEVLTQIFTGIRTVKAFRAEERELARYAQVNAEYFSISMRMVRAIASIEAWTALLSNLTLGLLLALIVWVNSSHKWFDDAGQLGAFLLAISLIYGHVKRLTNSIGKVQESAGAADRLQALLDEPPDIIERPGAHAIESLGKGLRFEGVTFQYGGTDRPALVDLDLDIRRGEMLALVGASGAGKTTLVDLLARFIDPGSGRITIDGHDLRELTLDSWTKQYAMVGQVPFLFHTSILDNIRYGKPDASPAEVEAAARAANIHEFIESLPEKYATRVGDAGARLSGGQRQRITIARAILKGAPLLLLDEATSALDSESEAVVQEALDRLIAGRTVLVIAHRLSTIRNADRIAVLDAGRLVELGSHDELIARRGAYWRFHSVQFKPGSDVIATARVTP
;
A
#
# COMPACT_ATOMS: atom_id res chain seq x y z
N MET A 1 25.43 0.18 3.99
CA MET A 1 24.08 0.41 4.56
C MET A 1 23.10 1.08 3.59
N ALA A 2 23.51 2.01 2.73
CA ALA A 2 22.67 2.47 1.62
C ALA A 2 22.34 1.31 0.66
N SER A 3 23.31 0.42 0.39
CA SER A 3 23.12 -0.79 -0.41
C SER A 3 21.98 -1.70 0.09
N SER A 4 21.76 -1.79 1.40
CA SER A 4 20.67 -2.60 1.95
C SER A 4 19.28 -2.02 1.70
N SER A 5 19.12 -0.69 1.71
CA SER A 5 17.82 -0.04 1.46
C SER A 5 17.43 -0.09 -0.01
N PHE A 6 18.41 0.15 -0.90
CA PHE A 6 18.20 -0.04 -2.35
C PHE A 6 17.94 -1.51 -2.71
N SER A 7 18.67 -2.45 -2.09
CA SER A 7 18.45 -3.88 -2.31
C SER A 7 17.05 -4.32 -1.92
N ARG A 8 16.50 -3.80 -0.81
CA ARG A 8 15.13 -4.10 -0.36
C ARG A 8 14.07 -3.50 -1.28
N LEU A 9 14.22 -2.23 -1.66
CA LEU A 9 13.35 -1.62 -2.65
C LEU A 9 13.42 -2.35 -4.00
N TYR A 10 14.61 -2.77 -4.41
CA TYR A 10 14.79 -3.56 -5.63
C TYR A 10 14.12 -4.93 -5.52
N SER A 11 14.25 -5.65 -4.40
CA SER A 11 13.57 -6.94 -4.20
C SER A 11 12.05 -6.83 -4.27
N LEU A 12 11.50 -5.73 -3.70
CA LEU A 12 10.07 -5.43 -3.76
C LEU A 12 9.58 -5.14 -5.19
N LEU A 13 10.40 -4.43 -5.98
CA LEU A 13 10.01 -3.89 -7.28
C LEU A 13 10.59 -4.65 -8.49
N LYS A 14 11.37 -5.71 -8.26
CA LYS A 14 12.08 -6.41 -9.35
C LYS A 14 11.16 -6.91 -10.46
N ASP A 15 9.96 -7.36 -10.08
CA ASP A 15 9.00 -7.92 -11.02
C ASP A 15 8.34 -6.81 -11.88
N GLU A 16 8.23 -5.60 -11.34
CA GLU A 16 7.73 -4.41 -12.02
C GLU A 16 8.81 -3.70 -12.86
N VAL A 17 10.09 -3.89 -12.53
CA VAL A 17 11.25 -3.33 -13.25
C VAL A 17 11.48 -4.05 -14.58
N ARG A 18 11.44 -5.38 -14.59
CA ARG A 18 11.75 -6.21 -15.77
C ARG A 18 10.99 -5.80 -17.04
N PRO A 19 9.67 -5.65 -17.05
CA PRO A 19 8.91 -5.30 -18.26
C PRO A 19 9.18 -3.87 -18.74
N ARG A 20 9.82 -3.02 -17.91
CA ARG A 20 10.07 -1.60 -18.17
C ARG A 20 11.53 -1.27 -18.47
N LEU A 21 12.39 -2.30 -18.60
CA LEU A 21 13.81 -2.10 -18.93
C LEU A 21 14.04 -1.17 -20.12
N PRO A 22 13.33 -1.28 -21.28
CA PRO A 22 13.52 -0.34 -22.38
C PRO A 22 13.23 1.11 -22.03
N ALA A 23 12.15 1.33 -21.24
CA ALA A 23 11.80 2.67 -20.80
C ALA A 23 12.81 3.24 -19.80
N LEU A 24 13.37 2.40 -18.92
CA LEU A 24 14.43 2.80 -17.99
C LEU A 24 15.71 3.17 -18.73
N ILE A 25 16.11 2.40 -19.74
CA ILE A 25 17.26 2.73 -20.61
C ILE A 25 17.05 4.09 -21.28
N ALA A 26 15.84 4.36 -21.80
CA ALA A 26 15.54 5.66 -22.40
C ALA A 26 15.58 6.79 -21.35
N VAL A 27 15.11 6.58 -20.11
CA VAL A 27 15.25 7.54 -19.01
C VAL A 27 16.70 7.85 -18.70
N PHE A 28 17.58 6.84 -18.67
CA PHE A 28 19.03 7.04 -18.50
C PHE A 28 19.65 7.82 -19.67
N GLY A 29 19.28 7.51 -20.90
CA GLY A 29 19.73 8.23 -22.09
C GLY A 29 19.29 9.70 -22.07
N LEU A 30 18.04 9.97 -21.73
CA LEU A 30 17.52 11.34 -21.59
C LEU A 30 18.19 12.10 -20.45
N ALA A 31 18.47 11.46 -19.30
CA ALA A 31 19.21 12.07 -18.21
C ALA A 31 20.62 12.49 -18.62
N SER A 32 21.33 11.63 -19.36
CA SER A 32 22.64 11.91 -19.91
C SER A 32 22.59 13.07 -20.91
N LEU A 33 21.66 13.03 -21.86
CA LEU A 33 21.46 14.10 -22.85
C LEU A 33 21.15 15.44 -22.19
N THR A 34 20.27 15.43 -21.20
CA THR A 34 19.93 16.65 -20.41
C THR A 34 21.16 17.20 -19.71
N ALA A 35 22.00 16.33 -19.13
CA ALA A 35 23.22 16.76 -18.45
C ALA A 35 24.22 17.41 -19.43
N ILE A 36 24.42 16.81 -20.60
CA ILE A 36 25.29 17.36 -21.65
C ILE A 36 24.77 18.71 -22.13
N ALA A 37 23.48 18.80 -22.44
CA ALA A 37 22.88 20.02 -22.94
C ALA A 37 22.89 21.17 -21.91
N GLN A 38 22.66 20.87 -20.62
CA GLN A 38 22.71 21.88 -19.54
C GLN A 38 24.13 22.34 -19.22
N LYS A 39 25.17 21.53 -19.46
CA LYS A 39 26.56 21.86 -19.12
C LYS A 39 27.36 22.38 -20.30
N GLY A 40 26.90 22.14 -21.53
CA GLY A 40 27.51 22.69 -22.73
C GLY A 40 27.79 24.19 -22.69
N PRO A 41 26.84 25.05 -22.25
CA PRO A 41 27.05 26.49 -22.14
C PRO A 41 28.20 26.92 -21.24
N ILE A 42 28.61 26.09 -20.23
CA ILE A 42 29.75 26.42 -19.36
C ILE A 42 31.03 26.55 -20.18
N LEU A 43 31.20 25.70 -21.21
CA LEU A 43 32.39 25.72 -22.09
C LEU A 43 32.45 26.99 -22.97
N LEU A 44 31.31 27.69 -23.14
CA LEU A 44 31.23 28.94 -23.90
C LEU A 44 31.54 30.18 -23.05
N VAL A 45 31.58 30.04 -21.71
CA VAL A 45 31.82 31.18 -20.79
C VAL A 45 33.22 31.75 -21.00
N GLU A 46 34.26 30.93 -21.14
CA GLU A 46 35.64 31.38 -21.34
C GLU A 46 35.80 32.09 -22.68
N PRO A 47 35.40 31.58 -23.85
CA PRO A 47 35.45 32.31 -25.12
C PRO A 47 34.66 33.64 -25.06
N LEU A 48 33.50 33.66 -24.39
CA LEU A 48 32.70 34.87 -24.20
C LEU A 48 33.50 35.94 -23.44
N LEU A 49 34.11 35.57 -22.32
CA LEU A 49 34.87 36.50 -21.49
C LEU A 49 36.13 36.95 -22.23
N LYS A 50 36.88 36.04 -22.84
CA LYS A 50 38.18 36.37 -23.44
C LYS A 50 38.06 37.09 -24.77
N ARG A 51 37.14 36.71 -25.65
CA ARG A 51 37.07 37.24 -27.03
C ARG A 51 36.06 38.38 -27.20
N VAL A 52 35.06 38.48 -26.30
CA VAL A 52 33.95 39.44 -26.45
C VAL A 52 33.98 40.53 -25.39
N LEU A 53 34.06 40.18 -24.08
CA LEU A 53 33.95 41.13 -22.99
C LEU A 53 35.28 41.81 -22.62
N PHE A 54 36.38 41.06 -22.66
CA PHE A 54 37.68 41.54 -22.28
C PHE A 54 38.72 41.14 -23.37
N PRO A 55 38.55 41.63 -24.61
CA PRO A 55 39.54 41.39 -25.64
C PRO A 55 40.86 42.01 -25.21
N ASP A 56 41.93 41.23 -25.14
CA ASP A 56 43.27 41.72 -24.81
C ASP A 56 43.88 42.40 -26.05
N PRO A 57 44.00 43.76 -26.02
CA PRO A 57 44.51 44.50 -27.21
C PRO A 57 46.00 44.26 -27.50
N ALA A 58 46.76 43.69 -26.56
CA ALA A 58 48.18 43.40 -26.69
C ALA A 58 48.49 41.92 -26.90
N GLY A 59 47.49 41.07 -26.87
CA GLY A 59 47.64 39.61 -26.69
C GLY A 59 47.54 38.76 -27.93
N VAL A 60 48.16 39.15 -29.02
CA VAL A 60 48.54 38.17 -30.05
C VAL A 60 49.94 37.57 -29.72
N ALA A 61 50.13 37.20 -28.46
CA ALA A 61 51.19 36.25 -28.13
C ALA A 61 50.65 34.90 -28.53
N GLU A 62 51.31 34.21 -29.48
CA GLU A 62 51.12 32.79 -29.76
C GLU A 62 51.04 32.07 -28.43
N GLU A 63 49.83 31.60 -28.09
CA GLU A 63 49.65 30.76 -26.89
C GLU A 63 50.62 29.59 -27.02
N ALA A 64 51.55 29.48 -26.09
CA ALA A 64 52.52 28.39 -26.10
C ALA A 64 51.81 27.04 -26.21
N PRO A 65 52.34 26.06 -26.92
CA PRO A 65 51.75 24.76 -27.03
C PRO A 65 51.46 24.21 -25.61
N ALA A 66 50.28 23.66 -25.41
CA ALA A 66 49.90 23.10 -24.12
C ALA A 66 50.88 21.99 -23.72
N GLU A 67 51.62 22.18 -22.63
CA GLU A 67 52.56 21.19 -22.10
C GLU A 67 51.90 20.42 -20.93
N GLY A 68 52.19 19.12 -20.81
CA GLY A 68 51.75 18.30 -19.69
C GLY A 68 50.79 17.16 -20.05
N ALA A 69 50.41 16.38 -19.06
CA ALA A 69 49.62 15.14 -19.20
C ALA A 69 48.27 15.33 -19.91
N PHE A 70 47.70 16.55 -19.90
CA PHE A 70 46.37 16.86 -20.45
C PHE A 70 46.42 17.81 -21.65
N ALA A 71 47.59 18.01 -22.26
CA ALA A 71 47.81 18.90 -23.41
C ALA A 71 46.83 18.63 -24.56
N TRP A 72 46.53 17.37 -24.84
CA TRP A 72 45.61 16.96 -25.91
C TRP A 72 44.16 17.46 -25.70
N ILE A 73 43.70 17.59 -24.44
CA ILE A 73 42.35 18.11 -24.12
C ILE A 73 42.29 19.61 -24.39
N LEU A 74 43.29 20.34 -23.92
CA LEU A 74 43.40 21.78 -24.12
C LEU A 74 43.54 22.13 -25.61
N GLU A 75 44.33 21.34 -26.35
CA GLU A 75 44.48 21.45 -27.79
C GLU A 75 43.15 21.17 -28.53
N ALA A 76 42.41 20.11 -28.16
CA ALA A 76 41.10 19.81 -28.73
C ALA A 76 40.08 20.92 -28.47
N LYS A 77 40.08 21.48 -27.24
CA LYS A 77 39.27 22.64 -26.88
C LYS A 77 39.63 23.85 -27.73
N ARG A 78 40.90 24.16 -27.88
CA ARG A 78 41.40 25.26 -28.69
C ARG A 78 40.93 25.14 -30.14
N ARG A 79 41.13 23.98 -30.78
CA ARG A 79 40.67 23.69 -32.16
C ARG A 79 39.14 23.89 -32.29
N ALA A 80 38.37 23.43 -31.33
CA ALA A 80 36.91 23.61 -31.32
C ALA A 80 36.52 25.10 -31.19
N THR A 81 37.24 25.84 -30.34
CA THR A 81 37.01 27.28 -30.15
C THR A 81 37.38 28.07 -31.41
N ASP A 82 38.52 27.75 -32.05
CA ASP A 82 38.96 28.39 -33.28
C ASP A 82 38.06 28.07 -34.49
N ALA A 83 37.54 26.85 -34.55
CA ALA A 83 36.57 26.47 -35.58
C ALA A 83 35.22 27.23 -35.44
N LEU A 84 34.81 27.57 -34.20
CA LEU A 84 33.56 28.28 -33.94
C LEU A 84 33.70 29.79 -34.03
N PHE A 85 34.82 30.34 -33.63
CA PHE A 85 35.04 31.80 -33.46
C PHE A 85 36.15 32.37 -34.39
N GLY A 86 36.70 31.57 -35.29
CA GLY A 86 37.84 31.95 -36.12
C GLY A 86 39.18 31.92 -35.36
N ALA A 87 40.29 32.10 -36.08
CA ALA A 87 41.63 32.14 -35.49
C ALA A 87 41.81 33.40 -34.60
N PRO A 88 42.68 33.37 -33.57
CA PRO A 88 42.90 34.48 -32.67
C PRO A 88 43.33 35.79 -33.36
N ASN A 89 43.87 35.70 -34.59
CA ASN A 89 44.40 36.82 -35.38
C ASN A 89 43.34 37.48 -36.28
N GLU A 90 42.17 36.91 -36.42
CA GLU A 90 41.06 37.52 -37.18
C GLU A 90 40.32 38.52 -36.32
N GLN A 91 40.19 39.78 -36.78
CA GLN A 91 39.30 40.75 -36.14
C GLN A 91 37.87 40.30 -36.30
N LEU A 92 37.37 39.56 -35.31
CA LEU A 92 35.97 39.15 -35.28
C LEU A 92 35.09 40.38 -35.10
N ASP A 93 34.09 40.52 -35.96
CA ASP A 93 33.01 41.43 -35.69
C ASP A 93 32.34 40.98 -34.38
N THR A 94 32.42 41.82 -33.35
CA THR A 94 31.87 41.54 -32.01
C THR A 94 30.40 41.09 -32.07
N LEU A 95 29.65 41.65 -33.03
CA LEU A 95 28.25 41.32 -33.26
C LEU A 95 28.08 39.88 -33.76
N HIS A 96 28.98 39.44 -34.66
CA HIS A 96 28.97 38.05 -35.18
C HIS A 96 29.31 37.06 -34.07
N ALA A 97 30.33 37.33 -33.26
CA ALA A 97 30.72 36.46 -32.14
C ALA A 97 29.59 36.33 -31.11
N VAL A 98 28.93 37.44 -30.77
CA VAL A 98 27.76 37.42 -29.86
C VAL A 98 26.60 36.62 -30.45
N ALA A 99 26.31 36.81 -31.75
CA ALA A 99 25.24 36.06 -32.43
C ALA A 99 25.50 34.56 -32.43
N VAL A 100 26.71 34.09 -32.66
CA VAL A 100 27.10 32.67 -32.61
C VAL A 100 26.94 32.11 -31.20
N ILE A 101 27.41 32.83 -30.17
CA ILE A 101 27.27 32.40 -28.78
C ILE A 101 25.78 32.31 -28.37
N VAL A 102 24.98 33.32 -28.70
CA VAL A 102 23.53 33.32 -28.41
C VAL A 102 22.83 32.15 -29.12
N ALA A 103 23.18 31.87 -30.39
CA ALA A 103 22.61 30.77 -31.16
C ALA A 103 23.00 29.40 -30.54
N LEU A 104 24.23 29.22 -30.12
CA LEU A 104 24.70 28.00 -29.45
C LEU A 104 24.05 27.81 -28.09
N ILE A 105 24.01 28.84 -27.24
CA ILE A 105 23.33 28.79 -25.94
C ILE A 105 21.84 28.50 -26.15
N GLY A 106 21.19 29.15 -27.13
CA GLY A 106 19.78 28.89 -27.48
C GLY A 106 19.56 27.45 -27.93
N GLY A 107 20.43 26.90 -28.77
CA GLY A 107 20.40 25.51 -29.17
C GLY A 107 20.55 24.52 -28.00
N PHE A 108 21.54 24.75 -27.14
CA PHE A 108 21.69 23.96 -25.90
C PHE A 108 20.47 24.08 -24.98
N ALA A 109 19.93 25.28 -24.80
CA ALA A 109 18.75 25.52 -23.97
C ALA A 109 17.52 24.79 -24.51
N LEU A 110 17.30 24.80 -25.84
CA LEU A 110 16.19 24.09 -26.47
C LEU A 110 16.31 22.57 -26.28
N VAL A 111 17.49 22.00 -26.54
CA VAL A 111 17.77 20.56 -26.35
C VAL A 111 17.63 20.20 -24.86
N ALA A 112 18.15 21.02 -23.95
CA ALA A 112 18.03 20.82 -22.52
C ALA A 112 16.54 20.84 -22.08
N ALA A 113 15.76 21.82 -22.53
CA ALA A 113 14.34 21.95 -22.17
C ALA A 113 13.54 20.75 -22.68
N LEU A 114 13.74 20.35 -23.93
CA LEU A 114 13.03 19.21 -24.54
C LEU A 114 13.41 17.89 -23.87
N SER A 115 14.71 17.64 -23.68
CA SER A 115 15.19 16.42 -23.04
C SER A 115 14.79 16.34 -21.56
N GLU A 116 14.78 17.47 -20.82
CA GLU A 116 14.31 17.53 -19.44
C GLU A 116 12.80 17.29 -19.34
N TYR A 117 12.02 17.85 -20.25
CA TYR A 117 10.59 17.59 -20.32
C TYR A 117 10.30 16.09 -20.52
N LEU A 118 10.91 15.48 -21.55
CA LEU A 118 10.77 14.07 -21.85
C LEU A 118 11.26 13.18 -20.70
N PHE A 119 12.39 13.52 -20.10
CA PHE A 119 12.94 12.83 -18.93
C PHE A 119 11.96 12.86 -17.73
N ASN A 120 11.46 14.05 -17.38
CA ASN A 120 10.53 14.20 -16.25
C ASN A 120 9.20 13.48 -16.51
N TRP A 121 8.65 13.57 -17.73
CA TRP A 121 7.42 12.90 -18.11
C TRP A 121 7.58 11.37 -18.06
N MET A 122 8.66 10.86 -18.67
CA MET A 122 8.91 9.43 -18.79
C MET A 122 9.25 8.78 -17.45
N SER A 123 10.09 9.43 -16.62
CA SER A 123 10.42 8.96 -15.26
C SER A 123 9.17 8.85 -14.40
N ARG A 124 8.29 9.88 -14.42
CA ARG A 124 7.04 9.87 -13.66
C ARG A 124 6.06 8.81 -14.16
N ARG A 125 5.92 8.67 -15.49
CA ARG A 125 5.07 7.64 -16.09
C ARG A 125 5.50 6.24 -15.65
N VAL A 126 6.80 5.95 -15.70
CA VAL A 126 7.35 4.68 -15.24
C VAL A 126 7.12 4.48 -13.75
N ALA A 127 7.41 5.48 -12.91
CA ALA A 127 7.21 5.39 -11.46
C ALA A 127 5.76 5.11 -11.09
N ILE A 128 4.81 5.86 -11.66
CA ILE A 128 3.37 5.68 -11.37
C ILE A 128 2.90 4.29 -11.82
N SER A 129 3.30 3.84 -13.03
CA SER A 129 2.88 2.52 -13.52
C SER A 129 3.45 1.37 -12.67
N MET A 130 4.70 1.46 -12.20
CA MET A 130 5.28 0.47 -11.28
C MET A 130 4.50 0.38 -9.97
N VAL A 131 4.10 1.52 -9.41
CA VAL A 131 3.37 1.56 -8.14
C VAL A 131 1.93 1.07 -8.30
N ILE A 132 1.28 1.35 -9.43
CA ILE A 132 -0.06 0.81 -9.72
C ILE A 132 -0.01 -0.72 -9.77
N ASP A 133 0.99 -1.29 -10.46
CA ASP A 133 1.14 -2.74 -10.56
C ASP A 133 1.47 -3.37 -9.20
N MET A 134 2.36 -2.75 -8.44
CA MET A 134 2.66 -3.17 -7.06
C MET A 134 1.40 -3.11 -6.18
N ARG A 135 0.59 -2.05 -6.27
CA ARG A 135 -0.67 -1.95 -5.53
C ARG A 135 -1.64 -3.05 -5.92
N THR A 136 -1.78 -3.32 -7.22
CA THR A 136 -2.62 -4.41 -7.73
C THR A 136 -2.14 -5.78 -7.23
N ARG A 137 -0.82 -6.01 -7.22
CA ARG A 137 -0.20 -7.22 -6.68
C ARG A 137 -0.47 -7.38 -5.18
N LEU A 138 -0.34 -6.29 -4.40
CA LEU A 138 -0.66 -6.28 -2.96
C LEU A 138 -2.13 -6.61 -2.70
N VAL A 139 -3.05 -5.98 -3.42
CA VAL A 139 -4.50 -6.26 -3.27
C VAL A 139 -4.80 -7.70 -3.64
N ARG A 140 -4.27 -8.20 -4.76
CA ARG A 140 -4.44 -9.61 -5.17
C ARG A 140 -3.91 -10.57 -4.11
N HIS A 141 -2.74 -10.28 -3.55
CA HIS A 141 -2.15 -11.10 -2.48
C HIS A 141 -3.03 -11.10 -1.23
N LEU A 142 -3.46 -9.92 -0.77
CA LEU A 142 -4.35 -9.79 0.39
C LEU A 142 -5.68 -10.52 0.21
N LEU A 143 -6.29 -10.45 -0.98
CA LEU A 143 -7.51 -11.20 -1.28
C LEU A 143 -7.29 -12.72 -1.28
N GLY A 144 -6.06 -13.17 -1.47
CA GLY A 144 -5.68 -14.59 -1.39
C GLY A 144 -5.33 -15.09 0.01
N LEU A 145 -5.21 -14.18 1.01
CA LEU A 145 -4.95 -14.57 2.40
C LEU A 145 -6.22 -15.07 3.09
N SER A 146 -6.04 -15.95 4.10
CA SER A 146 -7.14 -16.57 4.84
C SER A 146 -7.92 -15.58 5.70
N MET A 147 -9.15 -15.94 6.06
CA MET A 147 -9.97 -15.20 7.02
C MET A 147 -9.30 -15.08 8.40
N ARG A 148 -8.44 -16.03 8.79
CA ARG A 148 -7.63 -15.94 10.01
C ARG A 148 -6.75 -14.69 10.00
N TYR A 149 -6.02 -14.46 8.91
CA TYR A 149 -5.17 -13.28 8.75
C TYR A 149 -5.97 -11.97 8.85
N HIS A 150 -7.14 -11.91 8.22
CA HIS A 150 -8.02 -10.74 8.26
C HIS A 150 -8.67 -10.53 9.63
N GLY A 151 -8.97 -11.60 10.37
CA GLY A 151 -9.55 -11.54 11.71
C GLY A 151 -8.56 -11.14 12.81
N GLU A 152 -7.29 -11.55 12.69
CA GLU A 152 -6.24 -11.23 13.67
C GLU A 152 -5.71 -9.80 13.55
N ARG A 153 -5.90 -9.15 12.40
CA ARG A 153 -5.36 -7.81 12.12
C ARG A 153 -6.46 -6.75 12.03
N GLN A 154 -6.14 -5.58 12.55
CA GLN A 154 -7.06 -4.45 12.45
C GLN A 154 -7.11 -3.95 10.99
N PHE A 155 -8.33 -3.78 10.47
CA PHE A 155 -8.57 -3.26 9.11
C PHE A 155 -7.84 -1.93 8.84
N GLY A 156 -7.75 -1.05 9.86
CA GLY A 156 -7.02 0.21 9.76
C GLY A 156 -5.52 0.05 9.48
N ASP A 157 -4.86 -0.97 10.05
CA ASP A 157 -3.44 -1.27 9.75
C ASP A 157 -3.25 -1.70 8.30
N LEU A 158 -4.12 -2.56 7.79
CA LEU A 158 -4.07 -2.99 6.38
C LEU A 158 -4.30 -1.80 5.42
N MET A 159 -5.29 -0.95 5.70
CA MET A 159 -5.56 0.26 4.90
C MET A 159 -4.40 1.25 4.94
N SER A 160 -3.77 1.43 6.10
CA SER A 160 -2.57 2.27 6.25
C SER A 160 -1.41 1.75 5.40
N ARG A 161 -1.18 0.43 5.36
CA ARG A 161 -0.13 -0.18 4.54
C ARG A 161 -0.39 -0.01 3.05
N ILE A 162 -1.61 -0.28 2.59
CA ILE A 162 -1.98 -0.16 1.17
C ILE A 162 -1.96 1.30 0.69
N SER A 163 -2.30 2.26 1.56
CA SER A 163 -2.36 3.67 1.21
C SER A 163 -1.05 4.40 1.52
N SER A 164 -0.66 4.51 2.79
CA SER A 164 0.47 5.30 3.24
C SER A 164 1.82 4.70 2.86
N ASP A 165 2.03 3.40 3.11
CA ASP A 165 3.32 2.76 2.82
C ASP A 165 3.56 2.66 1.31
N VAL A 166 2.52 2.41 0.51
CA VAL A 166 2.61 2.43 -0.95
C VAL A 166 2.93 3.84 -1.46
N ASN A 167 2.31 4.89 -0.92
CA ASN A 167 2.61 6.26 -1.31
C ASN A 167 4.05 6.68 -0.93
N THR A 168 4.51 6.27 0.24
CA THR A 168 5.91 6.50 0.67
C THR A 168 6.89 5.78 -0.27
N THR A 169 6.56 4.57 -0.69
CA THR A 169 7.33 3.81 -1.68
C THR A 169 7.31 4.51 -3.06
N LEU A 170 6.16 5.05 -3.49
CA LEU A 170 6.05 5.85 -4.72
C LEU A 170 6.98 7.06 -4.70
N GLN A 171 7.02 7.80 -3.58
CA GLN A 171 7.92 8.95 -3.44
C GLN A 171 9.38 8.53 -3.64
N SER A 172 9.78 7.38 -3.11
CA SER A 172 11.14 6.87 -3.27
C SER A 172 11.45 6.41 -4.69
N VAL A 173 10.51 5.73 -5.33
CA VAL A 173 10.67 5.35 -6.74
C VAL A 173 10.84 6.60 -7.60
N ASN A 174 10.04 7.64 -7.38
CA ASN A 174 10.21 8.93 -8.06
C ASN A 174 11.58 9.56 -7.81
N VAL A 175 12.07 9.55 -6.55
CA VAL A 175 13.39 10.08 -6.21
C VAL A 175 14.50 9.27 -6.87
N ILE A 176 14.38 7.95 -6.91
CA ILE A 176 15.36 7.08 -7.58
C ILE A 176 15.39 7.37 -9.08
N LEU A 177 14.24 7.33 -9.75
CA LEU A 177 14.13 7.47 -11.20
C LEU A 177 14.43 8.90 -11.68
N LYS A 178 14.20 9.91 -10.86
CA LYS A 178 14.50 11.30 -11.18
C LYS A 178 15.87 11.70 -10.65
N ASP A 179 15.98 11.88 -9.34
CA ASP A 179 17.16 12.51 -8.73
C ASP A 179 18.38 11.61 -8.74
N CYS A 180 18.23 10.34 -8.32
CA CYS A 180 19.36 9.40 -8.29
C CYS A 180 19.83 8.99 -9.70
N THR A 181 18.99 9.16 -10.72
CA THR A 181 19.38 8.92 -12.12
C THR A 181 20.00 10.17 -12.74
N GLN A 182 19.38 11.34 -12.63
CA GLN A 182 19.82 12.56 -13.30
C GLN A 182 21.02 13.23 -12.62
N LEU A 183 21.01 13.35 -11.27
CA LEU A 183 22.05 14.10 -10.55
C LEU A 183 23.46 13.57 -10.74
N PRO A 184 23.72 12.25 -10.79
CA PRO A 184 25.06 11.73 -11.12
C PRO A 184 25.57 12.23 -12.48
N PHE A 185 24.73 12.23 -13.52
CA PHE A 185 25.10 12.75 -14.83
C PHE A 185 25.37 14.26 -14.80
N LEU A 186 24.58 15.03 -14.03
CA LEU A 186 24.81 16.45 -13.86
C LEU A 186 26.11 16.76 -13.10
N VAL A 187 26.46 15.94 -12.10
CA VAL A 187 27.75 16.04 -11.39
C VAL A 187 28.90 15.69 -12.34
N LEU A 188 28.79 14.57 -13.06
CA LEU A 188 29.81 14.14 -14.02
C LEU A 188 29.96 15.15 -15.17
N GLY A 189 28.86 15.68 -15.70
CA GLY A 189 28.89 16.71 -16.74
C GLY A 189 29.52 18.02 -16.26
N SER A 190 29.24 18.47 -15.02
CA SER A 190 29.89 19.64 -14.45
C SER A 190 31.37 19.39 -14.16
N LEU A 191 31.72 18.18 -13.72
CA LEU A 191 33.11 17.78 -13.49
C LEU A 191 33.89 17.69 -14.80
N ALA A 192 33.27 17.14 -15.86
CA ALA A 192 33.86 17.10 -17.19
C ALA A 192 34.07 18.51 -17.76
N ALA A 193 33.09 19.42 -17.61
CA ALA A 193 33.23 20.82 -18.01
C ALA A 193 34.38 21.51 -17.27
N ALA A 194 34.46 21.33 -15.93
CA ALA A 194 35.55 21.85 -15.12
C ALA A 194 36.91 21.28 -15.56
N PHE A 195 36.98 19.98 -15.85
CA PHE A 195 38.21 19.31 -16.28
C PHE A 195 38.68 19.74 -17.68
N ILE A 196 37.76 19.94 -18.62
CA ILE A 196 38.06 20.49 -19.95
C ILE A 196 38.56 21.94 -19.84
N THR A 197 38.03 22.73 -18.90
CA THR A 197 38.44 24.12 -18.70
C THR A 197 39.79 24.24 -18.00
N ALA A 198 40.00 23.51 -16.90
CA ALA A 198 41.21 23.56 -16.08
C ALA A 198 41.49 22.19 -15.43
N PRO A 199 42.26 21.31 -16.08
CA PRO A 199 42.48 19.91 -15.63
C PRO A 199 43.11 19.81 -14.24
N MET A 200 44.21 20.52 -13.99
CA MET A 200 44.98 20.42 -12.74
C MET A 200 44.18 20.93 -11.52
N PRO A 201 43.53 22.11 -11.56
CA PRO A 201 42.65 22.53 -10.48
C PRO A 201 41.50 21.58 -10.21
N THR A 202 40.93 20.99 -11.29
CA THR A 202 39.81 20.03 -11.13
C THR A 202 40.23 18.78 -10.37
N LEU A 203 41.46 18.27 -10.60
CA LEU A 203 41.97 17.09 -9.90
C LEU A 203 42.08 17.33 -8.39
N SER A 204 42.51 18.53 -8.00
CA SER A 204 42.60 18.93 -6.57
C SER A 204 41.21 18.97 -5.89
N ILE A 205 40.16 19.35 -6.63
CA ILE A 205 38.79 19.36 -6.12
C ILE A 205 38.24 17.94 -5.94
N VAL A 206 38.49 17.06 -6.91
CA VAL A 206 38.07 15.65 -6.79
C VAL A 206 38.66 15.03 -5.52
N LEU A 207 39.89 15.39 -5.17
CA LEU A 207 40.54 14.95 -3.93
C LEU A 207 39.88 15.56 -2.67
N ALA A 208 39.29 16.77 -2.77
CA ALA A 208 38.59 17.44 -1.65
C ALA A 208 37.13 17.00 -1.48
N LEU A 209 36.48 16.42 -2.49
CA LEU A 209 35.07 15.97 -2.43
C LEU A 209 34.75 15.04 -1.23
N PRO A 210 35.60 14.03 -0.88
CA PRO A 210 35.36 13.18 0.26
C PRO A 210 35.29 13.96 1.59
N LEU A 211 36.01 15.04 1.72
CA LEU A 211 36.02 15.88 2.93
C LEU A 211 34.64 16.54 3.17
N ILE A 212 33.95 16.89 2.10
CA ILE A 212 32.59 17.47 2.16
C ILE A 212 31.55 16.35 2.37
N ALA A 213 31.73 15.18 1.76
CA ALA A 213 30.77 14.08 1.83
C ALA A 213 30.77 13.37 3.20
N LEU A 214 31.91 13.27 3.87
CA LEU A 214 32.07 12.53 5.12
C LEU A 214 31.19 13.04 6.28
N PRO A 215 31.12 14.35 6.59
CA PRO A 215 30.25 14.87 7.64
C PRO A 215 28.77 14.61 7.34
N ILE A 216 28.35 14.73 6.08
CA ILE A 216 26.98 14.47 5.65
C ILE A 216 26.62 13.00 5.90
N ALA A 217 27.52 12.06 5.58
CA ALA A 217 27.31 10.63 5.79
C ALA A 217 27.25 10.25 7.29
N VAL A 218 28.07 10.87 8.13
CA VAL A 218 28.12 10.61 9.57
C VAL A 218 26.90 11.18 10.30
N LEU A 219 26.57 12.43 10.05
CA LEU A 219 25.44 13.11 10.68
C LEU A 219 24.08 12.58 10.18
N GLY A 220 23.99 12.15 8.93
CA GLY A 220 22.79 11.56 8.33
C GLY A 220 22.30 10.32 9.08
N ARG A 221 23.21 9.52 9.67
CA ARG A 221 22.85 8.36 10.51
C ARG A 221 22.05 8.78 11.76
N ARG A 222 22.40 9.91 12.38
CA ARG A 222 21.69 10.44 13.57
C ARG A 222 20.30 10.94 13.20
N VAL A 223 20.16 11.62 12.07
CA VAL A 223 18.85 12.07 11.56
C VAL A 223 17.94 10.88 11.32
N ARG A 224 18.43 9.84 10.63
CA ARG A 224 17.64 8.63 10.36
C ARG A 224 17.08 7.98 11.62
N LYS A 225 17.89 7.85 12.69
CA LYS A 225 17.43 7.28 13.96
C LYS A 225 16.34 8.14 14.61
N ARG A 226 16.45 9.47 14.51
CA ARG A 226 15.48 10.42 15.07
C ARG A 226 14.21 10.51 14.23
N SER A 227 14.32 10.43 12.91
CA SER A 227 13.19 10.39 11.97
C SER A 227 12.30 9.17 12.25
N LYS A 228 12.90 7.97 12.43
CA LYS A 228 12.14 6.77 12.79
C LYS A 228 11.33 6.96 14.08
N LYS A 229 11.91 7.58 15.11
CA LYS A 229 11.19 7.86 16.37
C LYS A 229 10.06 8.87 16.18
N SER A 230 10.26 9.90 15.36
CA SER A 230 9.23 10.90 15.04
C SER A 230 8.03 10.28 14.33
N LEU A 231 8.28 9.41 13.34
CA LEU A 231 7.23 8.69 12.63
C LEU A 231 6.43 7.74 13.54
N THR A 232 7.11 7.05 14.46
CA THR A 232 6.42 6.20 15.45
C THR A 232 5.52 7.02 16.36
N SER A 233 5.98 8.20 16.82
CA SER A 233 5.19 9.07 17.68
C SER A 233 4.02 9.72 16.92
N LEU A 234 4.18 10.02 15.62
CA LEU A 234 3.07 10.46 14.76
C LEU A 234 1.99 9.36 14.66
N GLY A 235 2.41 8.11 14.50
CA GLY A 235 1.48 6.96 14.50
C GLY A 235 0.63 6.89 15.76
N ALA A 236 1.24 7.08 16.94
CA ALA A 236 0.51 7.13 18.22
C ALA A 236 -0.50 8.28 18.27
N SER A 237 -0.17 9.45 17.70
CA SER A 237 -1.11 10.60 17.62
C SER A 237 -2.31 10.27 16.72
N VAL A 238 -2.08 9.64 15.58
CA VAL A 238 -3.15 9.22 14.66
C VAL A 238 -4.02 8.12 15.30
N GLU A 239 -3.44 7.21 16.05
CA GLU A 239 -4.17 6.18 16.79
C GLU A 239 -5.17 6.78 17.80
N VAL A 240 -4.72 7.76 18.59
CA VAL A 240 -5.61 8.48 19.54
C VAL A 240 -6.76 9.15 18.81
N LEU A 241 -6.51 9.84 17.68
CA LEU A 241 -7.56 10.42 16.85
C LEU A 241 -8.55 9.36 16.35
N THR A 242 -8.05 8.24 15.86
CA THR A 242 -8.91 7.14 15.41
C THR A 242 -9.81 6.62 16.52
N GLN A 243 -9.27 6.44 17.74
CA GLN A 243 -10.05 6.01 18.91
C GLN A 243 -11.13 7.02 19.25
N ILE A 244 -10.82 8.33 19.28
CA ILE A 244 -11.78 9.39 19.57
C ILE A 244 -12.94 9.38 18.56
N PHE A 245 -12.65 9.35 17.26
CA PHE A 245 -13.68 9.41 16.24
C PHE A 245 -14.47 8.11 16.09
N THR A 246 -13.85 6.95 16.30
CA THR A 246 -14.57 5.67 16.37
C THR A 246 -15.52 5.65 17.55
N GLY A 247 -15.10 6.19 18.71
CA GLY A 247 -15.89 6.29 19.92
C GLY A 247 -16.70 7.58 20.08
N ILE A 248 -16.91 8.35 19.01
CA ILE A 248 -17.47 9.72 19.10
C ILE A 248 -18.84 9.78 19.82
N ARG A 249 -19.67 8.75 19.63
CA ARG A 249 -20.97 8.67 20.33
C ARG A 249 -20.77 8.59 21.85
N THR A 250 -19.79 7.80 22.30
CA THR A 250 -19.44 7.69 23.72
C THR A 250 -18.89 9.00 24.25
N VAL A 251 -17.96 9.63 23.52
CA VAL A 251 -17.40 10.95 23.88
C VAL A 251 -18.52 11.97 24.05
N LYS A 252 -19.47 12.03 23.12
CA LYS A 252 -20.61 12.93 23.17
C LYS A 252 -21.59 12.59 24.31
N ALA A 253 -21.90 11.30 24.50
CA ALA A 253 -22.84 10.85 25.55
C ALA A 253 -22.33 11.19 26.96
N PHE A 254 -21.03 11.14 27.20
CA PHE A 254 -20.39 11.42 28.47
C PHE A 254 -19.84 12.84 28.60
N ARG A 255 -20.04 13.72 27.59
CA ARG A 255 -19.46 15.07 27.52
C ARG A 255 -17.96 15.10 27.82
N ALA A 256 -17.23 14.14 27.23
CA ALA A 256 -15.83 13.91 27.51
C ALA A 256 -14.87 14.62 26.50
N GLU A 257 -15.39 15.59 25.72
CA GLU A 257 -14.63 16.26 24.65
C GLU A 257 -13.33 16.91 25.17
N GLU A 258 -13.42 17.66 26.27
CA GLU A 258 -12.26 18.33 26.84
C GLU A 258 -11.23 17.34 27.38
N ARG A 259 -11.68 16.23 27.95
CA ARG A 259 -10.80 15.17 28.43
C ARG A 259 -10.04 14.49 27.28
N GLU A 260 -10.74 14.16 26.20
CA GLU A 260 -10.11 13.53 25.03
C GLU A 260 -9.23 14.52 24.28
N LEU A 261 -9.61 15.80 24.23
CA LEU A 261 -8.77 16.86 23.68
C LEU A 261 -7.47 17.04 24.48
N ALA A 262 -7.56 17.02 25.81
CA ALA A 262 -6.39 17.09 26.69
C ALA A 262 -5.45 15.88 26.48
N ARG A 263 -6.00 14.68 26.37
CA ARG A 263 -5.25 13.46 26.05
C ARG A 263 -4.54 13.57 24.69
N TYR A 264 -5.24 14.03 23.67
CA TYR A 264 -4.66 14.25 22.35
C TYR A 264 -3.56 15.32 22.37
N ALA A 265 -3.79 16.43 23.08
CA ALA A 265 -2.80 17.50 23.25
C ALA A 265 -1.51 16.98 23.92
N GLN A 266 -1.62 16.09 24.91
CA GLN A 266 -0.45 15.48 25.56
C GLN A 266 0.38 14.64 24.58
N VAL A 267 -0.27 13.77 23.79
CA VAL A 267 0.41 12.95 22.79
C VAL A 267 1.04 13.82 21.69
N ASN A 268 0.36 14.88 21.27
CA ASN A 268 0.91 15.85 20.32
C ASN A 268 2.10 16.62 20.87
N ALA A 269 2.11 16.98 22.16
CA ALA A 269 3.25 17.64 22.80
C ALA A 269 4.47 16.69 22.83
N GLU A 270 4.26 15.41 23.06
CA GLU A 270 5.33 14.42 22.95
C GLU A 270 5.85 14.30 21.52
N TYR A 271 4.96 14.17 20.52
CA TYR A 271 5.30 14.17 19.10
C TYR A 271 6.10 15.43 18.73
N PHE A 272 5.66 16.62 19.14
CA PHE A 272 6.36 17.88 18.92
C PHE A 272 7.78 17.83 19.48
N SER A 273 7.96 17.38 20.73
CA SER A 273 9.26 17.30 21.39
C SER A 273 10.24 16.36 20.66
N ILE A 274 9.74 15.21 20.18
CA ILE A 274 10.51 14.23 19.42
C ILE A 274 10.86 14.77 18.04
N SER A 275 9.89 15.38 17.36
CA SER A 275 10.06 15.97 16.03
C SER A 275 11.03 17.15 16.06
N MET A 276 10.98 18.01 17.08
CA MET A 276 11.93 19.12 17.24
C MET A 276 13.37 18.64 17.47
N ARG A 277 13.58 17.48 18.11
CA ARG A 277 14.92 16.87 18.19
C ARG A 277 15.43 16.39 16.83
N MET A 278 14.53 15.93 15.95
CA MET A 278 14.86 15.59 14.56
C MET A 278 15.19 16.85 13.76
N VAL A 279 14.31 17.88 13.82
CA VAL A 279 14.49 19.15 13.12
C VAL A 279 15.81 19.82 13.51
N ARG A 280 16.16 19.86 14.81
CA ARG A 280 17.46 20.38 15.27
C ARG A 280 18.64 19.61 14.66
N ALA A 281 18.52 18.29 14.50
CA ALA A 281 19.58 17.52 13.86
C ALA A 281 19.70 17.83 12.37
N ILE A 282 18.59 18.02 11.66
CA ILE A 282 18.60 18.42 10.24
C ILE A 282 19.21 19.81 10.10
N ALA A 283 18.73 20.79 10.88
CA ALA A 283 19.25 22.14 10.86
C ALA A 283 20.75 22.20 11.19
N SER A 284 21.22 21.38 12.13
CA SER A 284 22.65 21.26 12.44
C SER A 284 23.44 20.73 11.24
N ILE A 285 22.90 19.73 10.51
CA ILE A 285 23.56 19.23 9.29
C ILE A 285 23.64 20.33 8.24
N GLU A 286 22.54 21.04 8.00
CA GLU A 286 22.49 22.11 7.01
C GLU A 286 23.49 23.24 7.35
N ALA A 287 23.51 23.66 8.62
CA ALA A 287 24.45 24.70 9.10
C ALA A 287 25.91 24.25 8.97
N TRP A 288 26.26 23.03 9.42
CA TRP A 288 27.62 22.49 9.29
C TRP A 288 28.01 22.29 7.84
N THR A 289 27.08 21.82 6.99
CA THR A 289 27.35 21.64 5.56
C THR A 289 27.60 22.99 4.89
N ALA A 290 26.81 24.02 5.20
CA ALA A 290 27.01 25.37 4.68
C ALA A 290 28.36 25.96 5.14
N LEU A 291 28.69 25.84 6.43
CA LEU A 291 29.96 26.32 6.98
C LEU A 291 31.16 25.62 6.28
N LEU A 292 31.15 24.29 6.26
CA LEU A 292 32.25 23.51 5.64
C LEU A 292 32.38 23.80 4.15
N SER A 293 31.26 23.98 3.45
CA SER A 293 31.27 24.28 2.02
C SER A 293 31.87 25.64 1.74
N ASN A 294 31.47 26.68 2.51
CA ASN A 294 32.02 28.01 2.35
C ASN A 294 33.50 28.08 2.74
N LEU A 295 33.90 27.38 3.82
CA LEU A 295 35.31 27.24 4.18
C LEU A 295 36.12 26.54 3.13
N THR A 296 35.60 25.40 2.57
CA THR A 296 36.25 24.66 1.49
C THR A 296 36.39 25.52 0.24
N LEU A 297 35.35 26.31 -0.11
CA LEU A 297 35.42 27.23 -1.23
C LEU A 297 36.47 28.33 -0.98
N GLY A 298 36.50 28.92 0.21
CA GLY A 298 37.51 29.93 0.58
C GLY A 298 38.93 29.40 0.57
N LEU A 299 39.14 28.19 1.14
CA LEU A 299 40.46 27.50 1.09
C LEU A 299 40.87 27.15 -0.32
N LEU A 300 39.92 26.70 -1.14
CA LEU A 300 40.18 26.40 -2.54
C LEU A 300 40.59 27.65 -3.32
N LEU A 301 39.87 28.77 -3.14
CA LEU A 301 40.24 30.04 -3.74
C LEU A 301 41.63 30.48 -3.29
N ALA A 302 41.92 30.41 -1.99
CA ALA A 302 43.25 30.72 -1.46
C ALA A 302 44.35 29.82 -2.06
N LEU A 303 44.07 28.52 -2.17
CA LEU A 303 44.98 27.53 -2.80
C LEU A 303 45.21 27.89 -4.29
N ILE A 304 44.14 28.19 -5.02
CA ILE A 304 44.19 28.58 -6.43
C ILE A 304 45.08 29.80 -6.59
N VAL A 305 44.85 30.88 -5.78
CA VAL A 305 45.67 32.10 -5.84
C VAL A 305 47.12 31.79 -5.50
N TRP A 306 47.37 31.01 -4.45
CA TRP A 306 48.71 30.64 -4.02
C TRP A 306 49.48 29.86 -5.08
N VAL A 307 48.83 28.80 -5.67
CA VAL A 307 49.47 27.97 -6.68
C VAL A 307 49.55 28.71 -8.00
N ASN A 308 48.57 29.55 -8.37
CA ASN A 308 48.62 30.31 -9.61
C ASN A 308 49.75 31.35 -9.62
N SER A 309 50.13 31.88 -8.44
CA SER A 309 51.28 32.75 -8.29
C SER A 309 52.61 32.04 -8.60
N SER A 310 52.68 30.70 -8.45
CA SER A 310 53.89 29.89 -8.62
C SER A 310 53.89 29.08 -9.91
N HIS A 311 52.72 28.57 -10.37
CA HIS A 311 52.61 27.57 -11.41
C HIS A 311 51.63 27.92 -12.55
N LYS A 312 51.02 29.11 -12.55
CA LYS A 312 50.06 29.57 -13.57
C LYS A 312 49.03 28.51 -13.97
N TRP A 313 48.18 28.11 -13.01
CA TRP A 313 47.09 27.13 -13.25
C TRP A 313 45.98 27.65 -14.16
N PHE A 314 45.82 28.97 -14.23
CA PHE A 314 44.85 29.63 -15.09
C PHE A 314 45.59 30.67 -15.95
N ASP A 315 45.31 30.65 -17.23
CA ASP A 315 45.91 31.51 -18.21
C ASP A 315 45.26 32.91 -18.20
N ASP A 316 43.96 32.95 -17.90
CA ASP A 316 43.17 34.15 -17.91
C ASP A 316 42.00 34.15 -16.90
N ALA A 317 41.35 35.31 -16.69
CA ALA A 317 40.21 35.49 -15.83
C ALA A 317 38.94 34.75 -16.33
N GLY A 318 38.83 34.54 -17.64
CA GLY A 318 37.70 33.80 -18.24
C GLY A 318 37.73 32.33 -17.88
N GLN A 319 38.91 31.71 -17.94
CA GLN A 319 39.14 30.33 -17.54
C GLN A 319 38.82 30.13 -16.04
N LEU A 320 39.30 31.06 -15.20
CA LEU A 320 38.97 31.05 -13.75
C LEU A 320 37.46 31.20 -13.51
N GLY A 321 36.78 32.10 -14.20
CA GLY A 321 35.34 32.32 -14.09
C GLY A 321 34.53 31.08 -14.48
N ALA A 322 34.84 30.44 -15.62
CA ALA A 322 34.19 29.24 -16.08
C ALA A 322 34.38 28.06 -15.10
N PHE A 323 35.60 27.95 -14.55
CA PHE A 323 35.92 26.92 -13.55
C PHE A 323 35.14 27.11 -12.25
N LEU A 324 35.07 28.35 -11.72
CA LEU A 324 34.31 28.65 -10.51
C LEU A 324 32.80 28.38 -10.68
N LEU A 325 32.26 28.70 -11.86
CA LEU A 325 30.87 28.41 -12.19
C LEU A 325 30.63 26.88 -12.18
N ALA A 326 31.52 26.10 -12.83
CA ALA A 326 31.41 24.65 -12.86
C ALA A 326 31.42 24.03 -11.44
N ILE A 327 32.29 24.51 -10.56
CA ILE A 327 32.37 24.05 -9.16
C ILE A 327 31.11 24.35 -8.37
N SER A 328 30.62 25.58 -8.49
CA SER A 328 29.38 26.01 -7.80
C SER A 328 28.22 25.07 -8.15
N LEU A 329 28.13 24.67 -9.43
CA LEU A 329 27.10 23.72 -9.88
C LEU A 329 27.32 22.30 -9.34
N ILE A 330 28.58 21.82 -9.29
CA ILE A 330 28.91 20.51 -8.69
C ILE A 330 28.40 20.44 -7.26
N TYR A 331 28.70 21.47 -6.46
CA TYR A 331 28.26 21.53 -5.07
C TYR A 331 26.72 21.43 -4.95
N GLY A 332 25.98 22.21 -5.74
CA GLY A 332 24.52 22.20 -5.76
C GLY A 332 23.96 20.80 -6.06
N HIS A 333 24.53 20.10 -7.05
CA HIS A 333 24.09 18.76 -7.43
C HIS A 333 24.44 17.70 -6.40
N VAL A 334 25.63 17.73 -5.80
CA VAL A 334 26.06 16.80 -4.74
C VAL A 334 25.16 16.96 -3.50
N LYS A 335 24.84 18.19 -3.09
CA LYS A 335 23.91 18.48 -1.98
C LYS A 335 22.52 17.88 -2.27
N ARG A 336 21.96 18.10 -3.47
CA ARG A 336 20.67 17.54 -3.87
C ARG A 336 20.69 16.01 -3.87
N LEU A 337 21.72 15.38 -4.43
CA LEU A 337 21.89 13.92 -4.46
C LEU A 337 21.90 13.33 -3.05
N THR A 338 22.62 13.96 -2.12
CA THR A 338 22.68 13.51 -0.72
C THR A 338 21.30 13.56 -0.05
N ASN A 339 20.56 14.65 -0.27
CA ASN A 339 19.19 14.78 0.26
C ASN A 339 18.24 13.73 -0.34
N SER A 340 18.39 13.43 -1.61
CA SER A 340 17.59 12.42 -2.31
C SER A 340 17.88 11.01 -1.80
N ILE A 341 19.13 10.66 -1.56
CA ILE A 341 19.51 9.39 -0.90
C ILE A 341 18.89 9.30 0.50
N GLY A 342 18.85 10.40 1.26
CA GLY A 342 18.20 10.48 2.56
C GLY A 342 16.70 10.09 2.50
N LYS A 343 15.96 10.63 1.53
CA LYS A 343 14.53 10.30 1.31
C LYS A 343 14.33 8.82 0.95
N VAL A 344 15.18 8.25 0.11
CA VAL A 344 15.13 6.81 -0.23
C VAL A 344 15.38 5.95 1.02
N GLN A 345 16.28 6.36 1.90
CA GLN A 345 16.52 5.64 3.16
C GLN A 345 15.35 5.73 4.15
N GLU A 346 14.65 6.84 4.17
CA GLU A 346 13.47 7.04 5.01
C GLU A 346 12.33 6.07 4.63
N SER A 347 12.13 5.86 3.35
CA SER A 347 11.10 4.97 2.84
C SER A 347 11.43 3.47 2.90
N ALA A 348 12.67 3.10 3.22
CA ALA A 348 13.06 1.69 3.34
C ALA A 348 12.22 0.95 4.39
N GLY A 349 11.76 1.64 5.44
CA GLY A 349 10.87 1.06 6.44
C GLY A 349 9.47 0.72 5.90
N ALA A 350 8.95 1.54 4.99
CA ALA A 350 7.69 1.25 4.31
C ALA A 350 7.84 0.03 3.38
N ALA A 351 8.94 -0.03 2.62
CA ALA A 351 9.23 -1.18 1.76
C ALA A 351 9.39 -2.49 2.55
N ASP A 352 10.02 -2.45 3.72
CA ASP A 352 10.15 -3.62 4.61
C ASP A 352 8.77 -4.14 5.06
N ARG A 353 7.83 -3.24 5.42
CA ARG A 353 6.47 -3.63 5.82
C ARG A 353 5.65 -4.19 4.66
N LEU A 354 5.78 -3.60 3.47
CA LEU A 354 5.13 -4.11 2.27
C LEU A 354 5.69 -5.47 1.85
N GLN A 355 7.01 -5.66 1.94
CA GLN A 355 7.64 -6.94 1.65
C GLN A 355 7.18 -8.02 2.64
N ALA A 356 7.17 -7.72 3.94
CA ALA A 356 6.67 -8.63 4.96
C ALA A 356 5.19 -9.02 4.73
N LEU A 357 4.39 -8.10 4.17
CA LEU A 357 3.01 -8.39 3.79
C LEU A 357 2.93 -9.34 2.58
N LEU A 358 3.79 -9.15 1.58
CA LEU A 358 3.84 -10.02 0.39
C LEU A 358 4.47 -11.40 0.67
N ASP A 359 5.31 -11.49 1.69
CA ASP A 359 5.96 -12.73 2.12
C ASP A 359 5.05 -13.60 3.02
N GLU A 360 3.89 -13.05 3.46
CA GLU A 360 2.91 -13.82 4.24
C GLU A 360 2.33 -14.94 3.38
N PRO A 361 2.51 -16.22 3.75
CA PRO A 361 2.00 -17.31 2.93
C PRO A 361 0.48 -17.40 3.03
N PRO A 362 -0.23 -17.72 1.94
CA PRO A 362 -1.65 -18.05 2.04
C PRO A 362 -1.81 -19.36 2.83
N ASP A 363 -2.65 -19.34 3.87
CA ASP A 363 -2.93 -20.54 4.67
C ASP A 363 -3.73 -21.59 3.89
N ILE A 364 -4.60 -21.12 2.98
CA ILE A 364 -5.46 -21.99 2.17
C ILE A 364 -4.86 -22.08 0.76
N ILE A 365 -4.38 -23.26 0.43
CA ILE A 365 -3.77 -23.54 -0.88
C ILE A 365 -4.48 -24.74 -1.50
N GLU A 366 -4.85 -24.64 -2.76
CA GLU A 366 -5.31 -25.80 -3.53
C GLU A 366 -4.17 -26.79 -3.71
N ARG A 367 -4.40 -28.05 -3.34
CA ARG A 367 -3.40 -29.11 -3.51
C ARG A 367 -3.23 -29.44 -4.99
N PRO A 368 -2.01 -29.74 -5.45
CA PRO A 368 -1.82 -30.29 -6.78
C PRO A 368 -2.65 -31.56 -6.96
N GLY A 369 -3.49 -31.60 -8.00
CA GLY A 369 -4.41 -32.70 -8.24
C GLY A 369 -5.78 -32.58 -7.56
N ALA A 370 -6.11 -31.42 -6.99
CA ALA A 370 -7.44 -31.15 -6.47
C ALA A 370 -8.49 -31.37 -7.59
N HIS A 371 -9.58 -32.04 -7.26
CA HIS A 371 -10.66 -32.39 -8.20
C HIS A 371 -11.92 -31.56 -7.92
N ALA A 372 -12.72 -31.35 -8.94
CA ALA A 372 -13.98 -30.65 -8.81
C ALA A 372 -15.08 -31.55 -8.26
N ILE A 373 -15.92 -31.03 -7.36
CA ILE A 373 -17.18 -31.66 -6.95
C ILE A 373 -18.34 -31.06 -7.75
N GLU A 374 -19.17 -31.90 -8.37
CA GLU A 374 -20.31 -31.43 -9.17
C GLU A 374 -21.51 -31.07 -8.29
N SER A 375 -21.83 -31.86 -7.29
CA SER A 375 -22.93 -31.64 -6.36
C SER A 375 -22.72 -32.37 -5.04
N LEU A 376 -23.30 -31.87 -3.95
CA LEU A 376 -23.40 -32.55 -2.66
C LEU A 376 -24.38 -33.73 -2.77
N GLY A 377 -23.87 -34.95 -2.76
CA GLY A 377 -24.66 -36.15 -3.00
C GLY A 377 -25.17 -36.88 -1.75
N LYS A 378 -24.29 -37.10 -0.76
CA LYS A 378 -24.57 -37.88 0.46
C LYS A 378 -24.62 -37.05 1.72
N GLY A 379 -23.65 -36.15 1.87
CA GLY A 379 -23.51 -35.33 3.06
C GLY A 379 -22.05 -35.00 3.37
N LEU A 380 -21.81 -34.51 4.54
CA LEU A 380 -20.49 -34.07 5.01
C LEU A 380 -20.21 -34.60 6.42
N ARG A 381 -18.91 -34.80 6.73
CA ARG A 381 -18.51 -35.33 8.03
C ARG A 381 -17.22 -34.66 8.53
N PHE A 382 -17.23 -34.31 9.79
CA PHE A 382 -16.04 -33.92 10.56
C PHE A 382 -15.52 -35.19 11.25
N GLU A 383 -14.22 -35.46 11.11
CA GLU A 383 -13.56 -36.66 11.65
C GLU A 383 -12.38 -36.25 12.49
N GLY A 384 -12.52 -36.28 13.84
CA GLY A 384 -11.50 -35.95 14.81
C GLY A 384 -10.95 -34.52 14.66
N VAL A 385 -11.79 -33.56 14.29
CA VAL A 385 -11.36 -32.19 13.93
C VAL A 385 -10.96 -31.41 15.16
N THR A 386 -9.69 -30.95 15.17
CA THR A 386 -9.16 -30.02 16.17
C THR A 386 -8.62 -28.76 15.48
N PHE A 387 -8.95 -27.61 16.05
CA PHE A 387 -8.48 -26.32 15.52
C PHE A 387 -8.17 -25.32 16.66
N GLN A 388 -7.09 -24.58 16.49
CA GLN A 388 -6.66 -23.53 17.42
C GLN A 388 -6.27 -22.26 16.63
N TYR A 389 -6.78 -21.09 17.04
CA TYR A 389 -6.34 -19.81 16.49
C TYR A 389 -4.92 -19.46 16.96
N GLY A 390 -4.14 -18.83 16.09
CA GLY A 390 -2.82 -18.33 16.47
C GLY A 390 -2.91 -17.35 17.64
N GLY A 391 -1.95 -17.45 18.59
CA GLY A 391 -1.90 -16.58 19.76
C GLY A 391 -2.92 -16.88 20.88
N THR A 392 -3.70 -17.95 20.79
CA THR A 392 -4.59 -18.41 21.87
C THR A 392 -4.02 -19.63 22.57
N ASP A 393 -4.18 -19.71 23.89
CA ASP A 393 -3.70 -20.85 24.70
C ASP A 393 -4.64 -22.07 24.64
N ARG A 394 -5.86 -21.89 24.12
CA ARG A 394 -6.89 -22.94 24.09
C ARG A 394 -7.38 -23.18 22.67
N PRO A 395 -7.55 -24.44 22.27
CA PRO A 395 -8.15 -24.80 20.99
C PRO A 395 -9.63 -24.34 20.95
N ALA A 396 -10.07 -23.90 19.78
CA ALA A 396 -11.46 -23.51 19.53
C ALA A 396 -12.37 -24.71 19.25
N LEU A 397 -11.80 -25.78 18.68
CA LEU A 397 -12.45 -27.08 18.52
C LEU A 397 -11.48 -28.19 18.93
N VAL A 398 -12.00 -29.24 19.58
CA VAL A 398 -11.22 -30.35 20.13
C VAL A 398 -11.88 -31.67 19.78
N ASP A 399 -11.22 -32.48 18.95
CA ASP A 399 -11.59 -33.85 18.62
C ASP A 399 -13.09 -33.96 18.26
N LEU A 400 -13.52 -33.15 17.28
CA LEU A 400 -14.91 -33.04 16.87
C LEU A 400 -15.25 -34.09 15.83
N ASP A 401 -16.18 -34.97 16.17
CA ASP A 401 -16.84 -35.92 15.26
C ASP A 401 -18.29 -35.51 15.05
N LEU A 402 -18.68 -35.18 13.82
CA LEU A 402 -20.02 -34.74 13.47
C LEU A 402 -20.33 -35.08 12.02
N ASP A 403 -21.47 -35.72 11.78
CA ASP A 403 -22.02 -35.96 10.46
C ASP A 403 -23.22 -35.07 10.16
N ILE A 404 -23.36 -34.59 8.94
CA ILE A 404 -24.52 -33.84 8.44
C ILE A 404 -25.00 -34.50 7.15
N ARG A 405 -26.23 -34.98 7.14
CA ARG A 405 -26.82 -35.72 6.01
C ARG A 405 -27.36 -34.71 4.97
N ARG A 406 -27.40 -35.16 3.73
CA ARG A 406 -28.04 -34.37 2.69
C ARG A 406 -29.51 -34.11 3.01
N GLY A 407 -29.98 -32.88 2.87
CA GLY A 407 -31.36 -32.47 3.14
C GLY A 407 -31.69 -32.29 4.63
N GLU A 408 -30.71 -32.46 5.51
CA GLU A 408 -30.87 -32.30 6.97
C GLU A 408 -30.65 -30.86 7.38
N MET A 409 -31.45 -30.39 8.33
CA MET A 409 -31.22 -29.15 9.05
C MET A 409 -30.58 -29.44 10.42
N LEU A 410 -29.31 -29.13 10.56
CA LEU A 410 -28.55 -29.24 11.82
C LEU A 410 -28.39 -27.87 12.49
N ALA A 411 -28.87 -27.75 13.73
CA ALA A 411 -28.71 -26.55 14.55
C ALA A 411 -27.48 -26.67 15.48
N LEU A 412 -26.59 -25.67 15.46
CA LEU A 412 -25.49 -25.53 16.39
C LEU A 412 -25.90 -24.66 17.57
N VAL A 413 -25.79 -25.19 18.79
CA VAL A 413 -26.16 -24.54 20.04
C VAL A 413 -24.99 -24.58 21.03
N GLY A 414 -24.85 -23.57 21.87
CA GLY A 414 -23.81 -23.50 22.89
C GLY A 414 -23.48 -22.07 23.31
N ALA A 415 -22.73 -21.91 24.37
CA ALA A 415 -22.30 -20.61 24.89
C ALA A 415 -21.49 -19.80 23.86
N SER A 416 -21.35 -18.49 24.10
CA SER A 416 -20.44 -17.67 23.30
C SER A 416 -19.01 -18.21 23.47
N GLY A 417 -18.27 -18.33 22.37
CA GLY A 417 -16.93 -18.95 22.37
C GLY A 417 -16.88 -20.47 22.38
N ALA A 418 -18.03 -21.19 22.27
CA ALA A 418 -18.06 -22.65 22.24
C ALA A 418 -17.50 -23.28 20.93
N GLY A 419 -17.13 -22.48 19.90
CA GLY A 419 -16.57 -22.97 18.66
C GLY A 419 -17.54 -23.02 17.48
N LYS A 420 -18.79 -22.52 17.62
CA LYS A 420 -19.84 -22.60 16.57
C LYS A 420 -19.42 -21.92 15.26
N THR A 421 -18.95 -20.68 15.31
CA THR A 421 -18.49 -19.92 14.13
C THR A 421 -17.24 -20.56 13.52
N THR A 422 -16.32 -21.08 14.35
CA THR A 422 -15.13 -21.78 13.89
C THR A 422 -15.49 -23.05 13.07
N LEU A 423 -16.55 -23.76 13.49
CA LEU A 423 -17.05 -24.93 12.75
C LEU A 423 -17.57 -24.53 11.36
N VAL A 424 -18.33 -23.43 11.28
CA VAL A 424 -18.84 -22.88 10.02
C VAL A 424 -17.69 -22.40 9.13
N ASP A 425 -16.67 -21.71 9.70
CA ASP A 425 -15.51 -21.24 8.96
C ASP A 425 -14.66 -22.39 8.39
N LEU A 426 -14.51 -23.47 9.13
CA LEU A 426 -13.85 -24.71 8.68
C LEU A 426 -14.62 -25.36 7.53
N LEU A 427 -15.95 -25.44 7.65
CA LEU A 427 -16.78 -26.01 6.59
C LEU A 427 -16.78 -25.13 5.33
N ALA A 428 -16.84 -23.81 5.48
CA ALA A 428 -16.70 -22.89 4.35
C ALA A 428 -15.28 -22.90 3.74
N ARG A 429 -14.34 -23.61 4.40
CA ARG A 429 -12.92 -23.62 4.06
C ARG A 429 -12.29 -22.22 4.04
N PHE A 430 -12.69 -21.36 4.98
CA PHE A 430 -12.00 -20.11 5.27
C PHE A 430 -10.72 -20.32 6.08
N ILE A 431 -10.67 -21.45 6.79
CA ILE A 431 -9.55 -21.98 7.55
C ILE A 431 -9.51 -23.50 7.36
N ASP A 432 -8.31 -24.11 7.39
CA ASP A 432 -8.14 -25.55 7.38
C ASP A 432 -7.95 -26.10 8.81
N PRO A 433 -8.39 -27.35 9.13
CA PRO A 433 -8.21 -27.94 10.45
C PRO A 433 -6.74 -28.18 10.79
N GLY A 434 -6.39 -28.01 12.08
CA GLY A 434 -5.03 -28.29 12.59
C GLY A 434 -4.74 -29.78 12.65
N SER A 435 -5.75 -30.60 13.02
CA SER A 435 -5.72 -32.07 12.92
C SER A 435 -7.11 -32.59 12.60
N GLY A 436 -7.19 -33.86 12.17
CA GLY A 436 -8.41 -34.45 11.62
C GLY A 436 -8.68 -34.01 10.19
N ARG A 437 -9.89 -34.25 9.73
CA ARG A 437 -10.33 -33.91 8.35
C ARG A 437 -11.82 -33.64 8.28
N ILE A 438 -12.21 -32.92 7.25
CA ILE A 438 -13.62 -32.72 6.88
C ILE A 438 -13.81 -33.40 5.55
N THR A 439 -14.77 -34.32 5.45
CA THR A 439 -15.06 -35.05 4.21
C THR A 439 -16.41 -34.62 3.64
N ILE A 440 -16.44 -34.46 2.32
CA ILE A 440 -17.63 -34.17 1.52
C ILE A 440 -17.85 -35.38 0.59
N ASP A 441 -18.95 -36.08 0.79
CA ASP A 441 -19.26 -37.34 0.06
C ASP A 441 -18.13 -38.40 0.11
N GLY A 442 -17.29 -38.33 1.17
CA GLY A 442 -16.15 -39.22 1.38
C GLY A 442 -14.81 -38.71 0.91
N HIS A 443 -14.76 -37.56 0.24
CA HIS A 443 -13.51 -36.89 -0.20
C HIS A 443 -13.08 -35.83 0.82
N ASP A 444 -11.78 -35.75 1.13
CA ASP A 444 -11.26 -34.69 2.00
C ASP A 444 -11.49 -33.33 1.34
N LEU A 445 -12.05 -32.37 2.08
CA LEU A 445 -12.34 -31.01 1.62
C LEU A 445 -11.08 -30.30 1.06
N ARG A 446 -9.89 -30.65 1.55
CA ARG A 446 -8.60 -30.12 1.07
C ARG A 446 -8.17 -30.67 -0.29
N GLU A 447 -8.80 -31.72 -0.77
CA GLU A 447 -8.57 -32.32 -2.09
C GLU A 447 -9.56 -31.81 -3.15
N LEU A 448 -10.52 -30.96 -2.74
CA LEU A 448 -11.46 -30.33 -3.65
C LEU A 448 -10.93 -28.96 -4.12
N THR A 449 -11.25 -28.59 -5.36
CA THR A 449 -10.98 -27.23 -5.85
C THR A 449 -11.88 -26.23 -5.12
N LEU A 450 -11.31 -25.06 -4.75
CA LEU A 450 -12.05 -24.03 -4.03
C LEU A 450 -13.26 -23.52 -4.83
N ASP A 451 -13.09 -23.36 -6.15
CA ASP A 451 -14.16 -22.91 -7.04
C ASP A 451 -15.36 -23.89 -7.04
N SER A 452 -15.11 -25.20 -7.13
CA SER A 452 -16.17 -26.19 -7.09
C SER A 452 -16.86 -26.27 -5.75
N TRP A 453 -16.10 -26.19 -4.64
CA TRP A 453 -16.65 -26.22 -3.29
C TRP A 453 -17.48 -24.98 -2.98
N THR A 454 -16.97 -23.78 -3.30
CA THR A 454 -17.70 -22.54 -3.04
C THR A 454 -19.03 -22.45 -3.80
N LYS A 455 -19.19 -23.14 -4.90
CA LYS A 455 -20.47 -23.29 -5.62
C LYS A 455 -21.48 -24.15 -4.87
N GLN A 456 -21.03 -25.04 -3.98
CA GLN A 456 -21.90 -25.97 -3.24
C GLN A 456 -22.56 -25.34 -2.01
N TYR A 457 -22.10 -24.20 -1.51
CA TYR A 457 -22.73 -23.56 -0.36
C TYR A 457 -23.10 -22.11 -0.59
N ALA A 458 -24.14 -21.65 0.12
CA ALA A 458 -24.44 -20.22 0.28
C ALA A 458 -24.40 -19.88 1.77
N MET A 459 -23.93 -18.67 2.08
CA MET A 459 -23.79 -18.19 3.45
C MET A 459 -24.64 -16.95 3.70
N VAL A 460 -25.36 -16.94 4.83
CA VAL A 460 -26.07 -15.76 5.35
C VAL A 460 -25.51 -15.49 6.75
N GLY A 461 -24.72 -14.44 6.88
CA GLY A 461 -24.07 -14.09 8.15
C GLY A 461 -24.97 -13.30 9.08
N GLN A 462 -24.53 -13.16 10.33
CA GLN A 462 -25.18 -12.40 11.40
C GLN A 462 -25.34 -10.92 11.05
N VAL A 463 -24.31 -10.31 10.48
CA VAL A 463 -24.30 -8.90 10.03
C VAL A 463 -24.40 -8.86 8.51
N PRO A 464 -25.54 -8.39 7.94
CA PRO A 464 -25.72 -8.30 6.51
C PRO A 464 -24.79 -7.23 5.92
N PHE A 465 -23.89 -7.63 5.02
CA PHE A 465 -23.00 -6.72 4.32
C PHE A 465 -23.45 -6.48 2.88
N LEU A 466 -23.56 -5.22 2.51
CA LEU A 466 -23.88 -4.78 1.15
C LEU A 466 -22.78 -3.88 0.61
N PHE A 467 -22.38 -4.14 -0.64
CA PHE A 467 -21.44 -3.29 -1.37
C PHE A 467 -22.11 -1.97 -1.77
N HIS A 468 -21.33 -0.88 -1.84
CA HIS A 468 -21.79 0.43 -2.27
C HIS A 468 -22.06 0.46 -3.80
N THR A 469 -22.97 -0.40 -4.24
CA THR A 469 -23.42 -0.54 -5.64
C THR A 469 -24.96 -0.49 -5.67
N SER A 470 -25.56 -0.84 -6.81
CA SER A 470 -27.00 -0.98 -6.93
C SER A 470 -27.54 -2.18 -6.13
N ILE A 471 -28.85 -2.18 -5.82
CA ILE A 471 -29.52 -3.35 -5.23
C ILE A 471 -29.42 -4.54 -6.19
N LEU A 472 -29.56 -4.31 -7.49
CA LEU A 472 -29.40 -5.32 -8.53
C LEU A 472 -28.05 -6.03 -8.41
N ASP A 473 -26.95 -5.26 -8.37
CA ASP A 473 -25.60 -5.82 -8.32
C ASP A 473 -25.34 -6.56 -6.99
N ASN A 474 -25.91 -6.04 -5.89
CA ASN A 474 -25.82 -6.72 -4.60
C ASN A 474 -26.49 -8.08 -4.60
N ILE A 475 -27.65 -8.25 -5.22
CA ILE A 475 -28.33 -9.55 -5.35
C ILE A 475 -27.57 -10.42 -6.35
N ARG A 476 -27.19 -9.86 -7.52
CA ARG A 476 -26.45 -10.55 -8.58
C ARG A 476 -25.09 -11.07 -8.13
N TYR A 477 -24.54 -10.54 -7.02
CA TYR A 477 -23.29 -11.06 -6.45
C TYR A 477 -23.32 -12.56 -6.15
N GLY A 478 -24.50 -13.14 -5.89
CA GLY A 478 -24.67 -14.58 -5.71
C GLY A 478 -24.49 -15.41 -7.00
N LYS A 479 -24.81 -14.82 -8.15
CA LYS A 479 -24.69 -15.43 -9.49
C LYS A 479 -24.45 -14.32 -10.51
N PRO A 480 -23.18 -13.99 -10.84
CA PRO A 480 -22.83 -12.82 -11.66
C PRO A 480 -23.51 -12.79 -13.05
N ASP A 481 -23.74 -13.95 -13.65
CA ASP A 481 -24.32 -14.09 -14.97
C ASP A 481 -25.87 -14.14 -14.96
N ALA A 482 -26.51 -13.91 -13.79
CA ALA A 482 -27.95 -13.96 -13.65
C ALA A 482 -28.63 -12.84 -14.46
N SER A 483 -29.70 -13.21 -15.14
CA SER A 483 -30.57 -12.26 -15.85
C SER A 483 -31.33 -11.36 -14.84
N PRO A 484 -31.79 -10.17 -15.26
CA PRO A 484 -32.65 -9.33 -14.40
C PRO A 484 -33.89 -10.06 -13.88
N ALA A 485 -34.50 -10.93 -14.70
CA ALA A 485 -35.67 -11.73 -14.31
C ALA A 485 -35.34 -12.73 -13.18
N GLU A 486 -34.19 -13.39 -13.21
CA GLU A 486 -33.73 -14.27 -12.14
C GLU A 486 -33.47 -13.50 -10.84
N VAL A 487 -32.90 -12.29 -10.92
CA VAL A 487 -32.69 -11.40 -9.78
C VAL A 487 -34.02 -10.97 -9.18
N GLU A 488 -35.01 -10.61 -10.01
CA GLU A 488 -36.35 -10.24 -9.57
C GLU A 488 -37.07 -11.44 -8.89
N ALA A 489 -36.98 -12.63 -9.48
CA ALA A 489 -37.55 -13.84 -8.88
C ALA A 489 -36.94 -14.13 -7.48
N ALA A 490 -35.62 -13.98 -7.33
CA ALA A 490 -34.94 -14.12 -6.06
C ALA A 490 -35.37 -13.04 -5.04
N ALA A 491 -35.55 -11.80 -5.49
CA ALA A 491 -36.03 -10.70 -4.65
C ALA A 491 -37.49 -10.94 -4.17
N ARG A 492 -38.35 -11.46 -5.02
CA ARG A 492 -39.73 -11.88 -4.66
C ARG A 492 -39.70 -12.99 -3.61
N ALA A 493 -38.89 -14.03 -3.83
CA ALA A 493 -38.75 -15.14 -2.89
C ALA A 493 -38.20 -14.69 -1.53
N ALA A 494 -37.39 -13.62 -1.48
CA ALA A 494 -36.87 -13.00 -0.26
C ALA A 494 -37.77 -11.90 0.33
N ASN A 495 -39.02 -11.71 -0.16
CA ASN A 495 -39.96 -10.70 0.29
C ASN A 495 -39.38 -9.25 0.28
N ILE A 496 -38.54 -8.90 -0.70
CA ILE A 496 -37.93 -7.56 -0.81
C ILE A 496 -38.31 -6.83 -2.10
N HIS A 497 -38.90 -7.52 -3.08
CA HIS A 497 -39.25 -6.98 -4.40
C HIS A 497 -40.15 -5.75 -4.31
N GLU A 498 -41.25 -5.80 -3.54
CA GLU A 498 -42.21 -4.70 -3.42
C GLU A 498 -41.56 -3.44 -2.83
N PHE A 499 -40.70 -3.61 -1.85
CA PHE A 499 -39.92 -2.50 -1.31
C PHE A 499 -38.98 -1.92 -2.40
N ILE A 500 -38.29 -2.76 -3.18
CA ILE A 500 -37.41 -2.28 -4.25
C ILE A 500 -38.22 -1.50 -5.30
N GLU A 501 -39.39 -1.99 -5.70
CA GLU A 501 -40.26 -1.32 -6.67
C GLU A 501 -40.83 0.02 -6.15
N SER A 502 -40.94 0.20 -4.83
CA SER A 502 -41.36 1.46 -4.22
C SER A 502 -40.27 2.55 -4.26
N LEU A 503 -39.02 2.19 -4.55
CA LEU A 503 -37.92 3.15 -4.62
C LEU A 503 -37.91 3.89 -5.99
N PRO A 504 -37.50 5.17 -6.02
CA PRO A 504 -37.47 5.94 -7.28
C PRO A 504 -36.66 5.30 -8.41
N GLU A 505 -35.50 4.73 -8.08
CA GLU A 505 -34.60 4.08 -9.05
C GLU A 505 -34.73 2.54 -9.02
N LYS A 506 -35.70 2.00 -8.29
CA LYS A 506 -35.99 0.56 -8.18
C LYS A 506 -34.69 -0.25 -7.94
N TYR A 507 -34.45 -1.27 -8.74
CA TYR A 507 -33.25 -2.12 -8.67
C TYR A 507 -31.92 -1.38 -8.94
N ALA A 508 -31.95 -0.22 -9.61
CA ALA A 508 -30.78 0.61 -9.83
C ALA A 508 -30.40 1.46 -8.63
N THR A 509 -31.26 1.52 -7.59
CA THR A 509 -31.01 2.30 -6.37
C THR A 509 -29.69 1.88 -5.69
N ARG A 510 -28.82 2.85 -5.43
CA ARG A 510 -27.57 2.64 -4.71
C ARG A 510 -27.81 2.59 -3.19
N VAL A 511 -27.31 1.53 -2.56
CA VAL A 511 -27.57 1.25 -1.13
C VAL A 511 -26.79 2.14 -0.15
N GLY A 512 -25.81 2.93 -0.60
CA GLY A 512 -24.90 3.70 0.26
C GLY A 512 -23.83 2.84 0.93
N ASP A 513 -23.01 3.45 1.80
CA ASP A 513 -21.93 2.76 2.48
C ASP A 513 -22.50 1.66 3.40
N ALA A 514 -22.09 0.41 3.17
CA ALA A 514 -22.57 -0.79 3.87
C ALA A 514 -24.10 -0.88 4.00
N GLY A 515 -24.87 -0.26 3.09
CA GLY A 515 -26.32 -0.27 3.13
C GLY A 515 -26.93 0.69 4.17
N ALA A 516 -26.23 1.78 4.53
CA ALA A 516 -26.66 2.73 5.56
C ALA A 516 -28.03 3.37 5.32
N ARG A 517 -28.54 3.34 4.10
CA ARG A 517 -29.87 3.87 3.71
C ARG A 517 -31.01 2.86 3.90
N LEU A 518 -30.71 1.63 4.29
CA LEU A 518 -31.66 0.53 4.44
C LEU A 518 -31.81 0.13 5.90
N SER A 519 -33.02 -0.34 6.28
CA SER A 519 -33.23 -0.95 7.59
C SER A 519 -32.47 -2.27 7.73
N GLY A 520 -32.27 -2.76 8.94
CA GLY A 520 -31.64 -4.06 9.23
C GLY A 520 -32.34 -5.20 8.47
N GLY A 521 -33.67 -5.25 8.52
CA GLY A 521 -34.47 -6.26 7.83
C GLY A 521 -34.41 -6.17 6.32
N GLN A 522 -34.32 -4.95 5.76
CA GLN A 522 -34.15 -4.78 4.31
C GLN A 522 -32.78 -5.29 3.84
N ARG A 523 -31.71 -4.93 4.58
CA ARG A 523 -30.36 -5.47 4.29
C ARG A 523 -30.34 -7.01 4.35
N GLN A 524 -30.95 -7.58 5.38
CA GLN A 524 -31.02 -9.03 5.57
C GLN A 524 -31.73 -9.71 4.41
N ARG A 525 -32.90 -9.20 3.99
CA ARG A 525 -33.66 -9.75 2.85
C ARG A 525 -32.89 -9.67 1.53
N ILE A 526 -32.07 -8.62 1.30
CA ILE A 526 -31.19 -8.55 0.15
C ILE A 526 -30.10 -9.63 0.20
N THR A 527 -29.52 -9.92 1.39
CA THR A 527 -28.53 -11.01 1.50
C THR A 527 -29.19 -12.39 1.35
N ILE A 528 -30.43 -12.56 1.81
CA ILE A 528 -31.23 -13.77 1.57
C ILE A 528 -31.52 -13.94 0.06
N ALA A 529 -31.92 -12.86 -0.63
CA ALA A 529 -32.10 -12.88 -2.10
C ALA A 529 -30.82 -13.30 -2.83
N ARG A 530 -29.65 -12.83 -2.39
CA ARG A 530 -28.34 -13.26 -2.88
C ARG A 530 -28.12 -14.77 -2.71
N ALA A 531 -28.47 -15.33 -1.55
CA ALA A 531 -28.34 -16.74 -1.26
C ALA A 531 -29.34 -17.62 -2.07
N ILE A 532 -30.57 -17.12 -2.25
CA ILE A 532 -31.60 -17.77 -3.10
C ILE A 532 -31.12 -17.83 -4.55
N LEU A 533 -30.64 -16.70 -5.08
CA LEU A 533 -30.15 -16.59 -6.46
C LEU A 533 -28.97 -17.54 -6.73
N LYS A 534 -28.09 -17.73 -5.75
CA LYS A 534 -26.96 -18.66 -5.85
C LYS A 534 -27.42 -20.11 -6.00
N GLY A 535 -28.54 -20.50 -5.39
CA GLY A 535 -29.15 -21.81 -5.57
C GLY A 535 -28.35 -23.00 -5.01
N ALA A 536 -27.42 -22.75 -4.09
CA ALA A 536 -26.52 -23.77 -3.55
C ALA A 536 -27.26 -24.85 -2.73
N PRO A 537 -26.81 -26.13 -2.77
CA PRO A 537 -27.45 -27.25 -2.04
C PRO A 537 -27.19 -27.22 -0.53
N LEU A 538 -26.12 -26.55 -0.07
CA LEU A 538 -25.78 -26.37 1.35
C LEU A 538 -25.98 -24.90 1.75
N LEU A 539 -26.62 -24.69 2.90
CA LEU A 539 -26.78 -23.37 3.50
C LEU A 539 -26.02 -23.28 4.83
N LEU A 540 -25.24 -22.22 4.98
CA LEU A 540 -24.55 -21.86 6.21
C LEU A 540 -25.22 -20.60 6.75
N LEU A 541 -25.95 -20.72 7.87
CA LEU A 541 -26.71 -19.63 8.45
C LEU A 541 -26.13 -19.27 9.82
N ASP A 542 -25.76 -18.00 10.01
CA ASP A 542 -25.28 -17.48 11.27
C ASP A 542 -26.25 -16.40 11.78
N GLU A 543 -27.10 -16.74 12.75
CA GLU A 543 -28.02 -15.88 13.49
C GLU A 543 -28.68 -14.73 12.67
N ALA A 544 -29.31 -15.09 11.57
CA ALA A 544 -29.78 -14.15 10.55
C ALA A 544 -30.87 -13.12 11.02
N THR A 545 -31.31 -13.11 12.29
CA THR A 545 -32.46 -12.31 12.74
C THR A 545 -32.30 -11.59 14.09
N SER A 546 -31.11 -11.63 14.72
CA SER A 546 -30.92 -11.18 16.12
C SER A 546 -31.09 -9.67 16.40
N ALA A 547 -31.07 -8.82 15.36
CA ALA A 547 -31.10 -7.35 15.51
C ALA A 547 -32.32 -6.70 14.85
N LEU A 548 -33.43 -7.43 14.68
CA LEU A 548 -34.60 -6.96 13.95
C LEU A 548 -35.77 -6.67 14.91
N ASP A 549 -36.62 -5.71 14.53
CA ASP A 549 -37.94 -5.48 15.13
C ASP A 549 -38.90 -6.62 14.76
N SER A 550 -39.92 -6.85 15.59
CA SER A 550 -40.83 -8.01 15.49
C SER A 550 -41.57 -8.13 14.15
N GLU A 551 -41.92 -7.03 13.51
CA GLU A 551 -42.59 -7.01 12.20
C GLU A 551 -41.63 -7.40 11.07
N SER A 552 -40.45 -6.79 11.02
CA SER A 552 -39.37 -7.14 10.08
C SER A 552 -38.92 -8.58 10.27
N GLU A 553 -38.93 -9.09 11.50
CA GLU A 553 -38.55 -10.45 11.84
C GLU A 553 -39.43 -11.50 11.18
N ALA A 554 -40.76 -11.37 11.24
CA ALA A 554 -41.69 -12.33 10.64
C ALA A 554 -41.48 -12.45 9.12
N VAL A 555 -41.28 -11.31 8.43
CA VAL A 555 -41.05 -11.26 7.00
C VAL A 555 -39.68 -11.86 6.61
N VAL A 556 -38.64 -11.64 7.42
CA VAL A 556 -37.32 -12.24 7.22
C VAL A 556 -37.36 -13.75 7.48
N GLN A 557 -38.11 -14.21 8.52
CA GLN A 557 -38.25 -15.62 8.82
C GLN A 557 -38.95 -16.38 7.68
N GLU A 558 -40.03 -15.82 7.11
CA GLU A 558 -40.69 -16.41 5.94
C GLU A 558 -39.72 -16.55 4.73
N ALA A 559 -38.89 -15.54 4.52
CA ALA A 559 -37.87 -15.59 3.45
C ALA A 559 -36.81 -16.67 3.74
N LEU A 560 -36.41 -16.84 5.01
CA LEU A 560 -35.49 -17.91 5.45
C LEU A 560 -36.11 -19.29 5.28
N ASP A 561 -37.38 -19.48 5.66
CA ASP A 561 -38.07 -20.77 5.52
C ASP A 561 -38.15 -21.21 4.05
N ARG A 562 -38.39 -20.27 3.13
CA ARG A 562 -38.32 -20.53 1.67
C ARG A 562 -36.90 -20.86 1.22
N LEU A 563 -35.89 -20.19 1.79
CA LEU A 563 -34.48 -20.46 1.47
C LEU A 563 -34.05 -21.85 1.94
N ILE A 564 -34.50 -22.29 3.12
CA ILE A 564 -34.15 -23.58 3.75
C ILE A 564 -34.79 -24.75 3.03
N ALA A 565 -36.01 -24.60 2.50
CA ALA A 565 -36.80 -25.69 1.94
C ALA A 565 -36.03 -26.56 0.95
N GLY A 566 -35.91 -27.85 1.25
CA GLY A 566 -35.29 -28.87 0.41
C GLY A 566 -33.76 -28.83 0.32
N ARG A 567 -33.09 -28.11 1.20
CA ARG A 567 -31.63 -27.96 1.23
C ARG A 567 -31.01 -28.56 2.48
N THR A 568 -29.72 -28.85 2.42
CA THR A 568 -28.91 -29.16 3.61
C THR A 568 -28.57 -27.87 4.33
N VAL A 569 -28.80 -27.80 5.64
CA VAL A 569 -28.67 -26.55 6.40
C VAL A 569 -27.83 -26.77 7.65
N LEU A 570 -26.81 -25.97 7.83
CA LEU A 570 -26.09 -25.80 9.09
C LEU A 570 -26.40 -24.40 9.62
N VAL A 571 -27.09 -24.33 10.77
CA VAL A 571 -27.49 -23.05 11.34
C VAL A 571 -26.93 -22.85 12.75
N ILE A 572 -26.26 -21.72 13.00
CA ILE A 572 -25.99 -21.26 14.37
C ILE A 572 -27.28 -20.65 14.90
N ALA A 573 -27.91 -21.34 15.86
CA ALA A 573 -29.25 -20.99 16.31
C ALA A 573 -29.22 -20.32 17.70
N HIS A 574 -29.79 -19.14 17.75
CA HIS A 574 -30.03 -18.38 18.98
C HIS A 574 -31.52 -18.20 19.30
N ARG A 575 -32.41 -18.70 18.42
CA ARG A 575 -33.87 -18.61 18.59
C ARG A 575 -34.48 -19.99 18.78
N LEU A 576 -35.45 -20.05 19.68
CA LEU A 576 -36.12 -21.30 20.02
C LEU A 576 -36.86 -21.90 18.81
N SER A 577 -37.50 -21.07 17.97
CA SER A 577 -38.19 -21.53 16.75
C SER A 577 -37.24 -22.24 15.80
N THR A 578 -36.07 -21.67 15.53
CA THR A 578 -35.05 -22.27 14.66
C THR A 578 -34.53 -23.60 15.24
N ILE A 579 -34.31 -23.64 16.57
CA ILE A 579 -33.82 -24.83 17.26
C ILE A 579 -34.84 -25.96 17.20
N ARG A 580 -36.15 -25.66 17.42
CA ARG A 580 -37.21 -26.67 17.40
C ARG A 580 -37.50 -27.25 16.04
N ASN A 581 -37.30 -26.44 14.98
CA ASN A 581 -37.54 -26.86 13.61
C ASN A 581 -36.34 -27.64 13.01
N ALA A 582 -35.21 -27.73 13.71
CA ALA A 582 -34.06 -28.50 13.26
C ALA A 582 -34.29 -30.02 13.44
N ASP A 583 -33.84 -30.80 12.45
CA ASP A 583 -33.89 -32.26 12.51
C ASP A 583 -33.01 -32.81 13.63
N ARG A 584 -31.81 -32.21 13.78
CA ARG A 584 -30.90 -32.51 14.89
C ARG A 584 -30.27 -31.21 15.42
N ILE A 585 -29.91 -31.27 16.68
CA ILE A 585 -29.23 -30.18 17.42
C ILE A 585 -27.89 -30.72 17.89
N ALA A 586 -26.81 -30.05 17.52
CA ALA A 586 -25.46 -30.29 18.03
C ALA A 586 -25.11 -29.26 19.10
N VAL A 587 -24.87 -29.74 20.31
CA VAL A 587 -24.53 -28.89 21.46
C VAL A 587 -23.02 -28.87 21.61
N LEU A 588 -22.45 -27.68 21.45
CA LEU A 588 -21.03 -27.42 21.63
C LEU A 588 -20.76 -26.79 23.00
N ASP A 589 -19.77 -27.33 23.71
CA ASP A 589 -19.26 -26.76 24.95
C ASP A 589 -17.73 -26.86 24.96
N ALA A 590 -17.06 -25.72 25.20
CA ALA A 590 -15.60 -25.59 25.22
C ALA A 590 -14.90 -26.29 24.03
N GLY A 591 -15.44 -26.14 22.83
CA GLY A 591 -14.89 -26.70 21.59
C GLY A 591 -15.20 -28.18 21.35
N ARG A 592 -16.01 -28.85 22.18
CA ARG A 592 -16.37 -30.26 22.06
C ARG A 592 -17.86 -30.43 21.75
N LEU A 593 -18.19 -31.45 20.97
CA LEU A 593 -19.57 -31.90 20.82
C LEU A 593 -19.95 -32.71 22.06
N VAL A 594 -20.88 -32.16 22.87
CA VAL A 594 -21.29 -32.80 24.15
C VAL A 594 -22.60 -33.53 24.01
N GLU A 595 -23.52 -33.08 23.14
CA GLU A 595 -24.81 -33.74 22.89
C GLU A 595 -25.20 -33.57 21.42
N LEU A 596 -25.88 -34.62 20.90
CA LEU A 596 -26.46 -34.64 19.55
C LEU A 596 -27.78 -35.38 19.60
N GLY A 597 -28.86 -34.81 19.06
CA GLY A 597 -30.17 -35.40 19.02
C GLY A 597 -31.26 -34.42 18.59
N SER A 598 -32.52 -34.83 18.59
CA SER A 598 -33.67 -33.96 18.35
C SER A 598 -33.98 -33.11 19.59
N HIS A 599 -34.81 -32.05 19.41
CA HIS A 599 -35.24 -31.18 20.51
C HIS A 599 -35.84 -31.99 21.68
N ASP A 600 -36.76 -32.90 21.38
CA ASP A 600 -37.48 -33.64 22.40
C ASP A 600 -36.59 -34.67 23.14
N GLU A 601 -35.69 -35.34 22.42
CA GLU A 601 -34.68 -36.24 22.98
C GLU A 601 -33.74 -35.53 23.95
N LEU A 602 -33.22 -34.34 23.55
CA LEU A 602 -32.26 -33.60 24.35
C LEU A 602 -32.94 -32.93 25.59
N ILE A 603 -34.18 -32.50 25.47
CA ILE A 603 -34.97 -32.01 26.63
C ILE A 603 -35.20 -33.14 27.62
N ALA A 604 -35.57 -34.36 27.14
CA ALA A 604 -35.79 -35.52 28.00
C ALA A 604 -34.52 -35.99 28.74
N ARG A 605 -33.34 -35.87 28.12
CA ARG A 605 -32.04 -36.21 28.73
C ARG A 605 -31.63 -35.27 29.88
N ARG A 606 -32.18 -34.05 29.95
CA ARG A 606 -31.87 -33.01 30.98
C ARG A 606 -30.36 -32.70 31.09
N GLY A 607 -29.63 -32.81 29.97
CA GLY A 607 -28.20 -32.60 29.89
C GLY A 607 -27.77 -31.12 29.67
N ALA A 608 -26.71 -30.93 28.83
CA ALA A 608 -26.17 -29.63 28.48
C ALA A 608 -27.19 -28.78 27.72
N TYR A 609 -27.92 -29.38 26.77
CA TYR A 609 -29.00 -28.73 26.03
C TYR A 609 -30.11 -28.21 26.92
N TRP A 610 -30.58 -29.02 27.85
CA TRP A 610 -31.66 -28.61 28.79
C TRP A 610 -31.21 -27.44 29.66
N ARG A 611 -29.97 -27.45 30.15
CA ARG A 611 -29.42 -26.30 30.91
C ARG A 611 -29.38 -25.03 30.06
N PHE A 612 -28.87 -25.12 28.82
CA PHE A 612 -28.85 -24.02 27.89
C PHE A 612 -30.26 -23.48 27.61
N HIS A 613 -31.20 -24.37 27.29
CA HIS A 613 -32.60 -24.04 27.03
C HIS A 613 -33.27 -23.39 28.22
N SER A 614 -33.10 -23.92 29.43
CA SER A 614 -33.73 -23.39 30.65
C SER A 614 -33.20 -22.01 31.09
N VAL A 615 -31.96 -21.68 30.74
CA VAL A 615 -31.34 -20.36 31.00
C VAL A 615 -31.76 -19.33 29.96
N GLN A 616 -31.77 -19.70 28.70
CA GLN A 616 -31.97 -18.78 27.58
C GLN A 616 -33.44 -18.56 27.23
N PHE A 617 -34.30 -19.56 27.46
CA PHE A 617 -35.71 -19.56 27.10
C PHE A 617 -36.62 -19.83 28.31
N LYS A 618 -36.42 -19.10 29.43
CA LYS A 618 -37.33 -19.21 30.61
C LYS A 618 -38.79 -19.04 30.20
N PRO A 619 -39.72 -19.95 30.60
CA PRO A 619 -41.16 -19.73 30.42
C PRO A 619 -41.55 -18.46 31.16
N GLY A 620 -41.85 -17.38 30.44
CA GLY A 620 -42.24 -16.09 31.02
C GLY A 620 -41.67 -14.86 30.32
N SER A 621 -40.67 -14.97 29.48
CA SER A 621 -40.12 -13.82 28.72
C SER A 621 -40.98 -13.43 27.51
N ASP A 622 -41.77 -14.36 26.97
CA ASP A 622 -42.64 -14.10 25.81
C ASP A 622 -44.02 -13.51 26.17
N VAL A 623 -44.36 -13.40 27.47
CA VAL A 623 -45.70 -12.96 27.94
C VAL A 623 -45.74 -11.46 28.24
N ILE A 624 -44.60 -10.75 28.25
CA ILE A 624 -44.60 -9.30 28.59
C ILE A 624 -44.88 -8.42 27.33
N ALA A 625 -44.89 -8.96 26.15
CA ALA A 625 -45.17 -8.19 24.93
C ALA A 625 -46.65 -8.03 24.57
N THR A 626 -47.59 -8.74 25.23
CA THR A 626 -49.01 -8.71 24.86
C THR A 626 -49.97 -8.16 25.92
N ALA A 627 -49.50 -7.66 27.07
CA ALA A 627 -50.36 -7.15 28.11
C ALA A 627 -50.02 -5.71 28.51
N ARG A 628 -50.22 -4.74 27.64
CA ARG A 628 -50.48 -3.32 27.96
C ARG A 628 -50.99 -2.55 26.75
N VAL A 629 -52.20 -2.88 26.31
CA VAL A 629 -53.07 -1.90 25.65
C VAL A 629 -54.51 -2.25 26.02
N THR A 630 -55.06 -1.63 27.01
CA THR A 630 -56.48 -1.24 27.21
C THR A 630 -56.69 -0.61 28.61
N PRO A 631 -57.56 0.37 28.69
CA PRO A 631 -57.72 1.63 27.91
C PRO A 631 -57.21 2.83 28.65
#